data_792d44bcb70a4d009cbe07b6bbf572d9
#
_entry.id   792d44bcb70a4d009cbe07b6bbf572d9
#
_cell.length_a   1.000
_cell.length_b   1.000
_cell.length_c   1.000
_cell.angle_alpha   90.00
_cell.angle_beta   90.00
_cell.angle_gamma   90.00
#
_symmetry.space_group_name_H-M   'P 1'
#
loop_
_entity.id
_entity.type
_entity.pdbx_description
1 polymer ?
#
loop_
_entity_poly.entity_id
_entity_poly.type
_entity_poly.pdbx_seq_one_letter_code
_entity_poly.pdbx_strand_id
1 'polypeptide(L)'
;MRRFLITALLFAGCACFASEDLSKQATAFYSDNNYNKTMDLILQIDEKERSAQDWLILGNVLEDKGEKDNAIFMYQKAISVNPKYYKAYYNLNNNSPQTSQFNMAVQNYKKAASLNKENPYIFYNMACTYIQMGEIKKAKTNLNKAIMFKSDVPEFHYNLAYVYKKLNKPKLAQTYLDNYNKLTNGGNS
;
A
#
# COMPACT_ATOMS: atom_id res chain seq x y z
N MET A 1 28.13 -33.36 22.21
CA MET A 1 27.57 -32.01 21.99
C MET A 1 27.72 -31.52 20.55
N ARG A 2 28.82 -31.65 19.81
CA ARG A 2 28.95 -31.17 18.41
C ARG A 2 27.99 -31.79 17.36
N ARG A 3 27.59 -33.06 17.52
CA ARG A 3 26.69 -33.75 16.55
C ARG A 3 25.24 -33.25 16.61
N PHE A 4 24.74 -32.81 17.76
CA PHE A 4 23.40 -32.27 17.91
C PHE A 4 23.24 -30.86 17.30
N LEU A 5 24.30 -30.06 17.31
CA LEU A 5 24.29 -28.73 16.70
C LEU A 5 24.26 -28.78 15.16
N ILE A 6 24.92 -29.75 14.54
CA ILE A 6 24.95 -29.89 13.08
C ILE A 6 23.60 -30.37 12.52
N THR A 7 22.93 -31.30 13.22
CA THR A 7 21.58 -31.74 12.82
C THR A 7 20.53 -30.66 12.97
N ALA A 8 20.57 -29.86 14.02
CA ALA A 8 19.64 -28.74 14.20
C ALA A 8 19.81 -27.64 13.12
N LEU A 9 21.06 -27.36 12.72
CA LEU A 9 21.34 -26.41 11.63
C LEU A 9 20.88 -26.91 10.25
N LEU A 10 20.99 -28.20 9.98
CA LEU A 10 20.54 -28.83 8.72
C LEU A 10 19.01 -28.86 8.64
N PHE A 11 18.29 -29.10 9.73
CA PHE A 11 16.85 -29.07 9.77
C PHE A 11 16.30 -27.64 9.66
N ALA A 12 16.91 -26.64 10.31
CA ALA A 12 16.54 -25.25 10.21
C ALA A 12 16.77 -24.70 8.79
N GLY A 13 17.87 -25.09 8.13
CA GLY A 13 18.13 -24.74 6.73
C GLY A 13 17.10 -25.33 5.76
N CYS A 14 16.69 -26.57 5.96
CA CYS A 14 15.71 -27.24 5.11
C CYS A 14 14.30 -26.62 5.25
N ALA A 15 13.90 -26.25 6.47
CA ALA A 15 12.61 -25.58 6.73
C ALA A 15 12.57 -24.17 6.12
N CYS A 16 13.67 -23.42 6.21
CA CYS A 16 13.78 -22.08 5.64
C CYS A 16 13.71 -22.10 4.10
N PHE A 17 14.30 -23.09 3.42
CA PHE A 17 14.19 -23.26 1.98
C PHE A 17 12.75 -23.63 1.56
N ALA A 18 12.07 -24.47 2.34
CA ALA A 18 10.69 -24.86 2.07
C ALA A 18 9.72 -23.67 2.23
N SER A 19 9.91 -22.83 3.26
CA SER A 19 9.08 -21.63 3.48
C SER A 19 9.28 -20.56 2.40
N GLU A 20 10.54 -20.37 1.94
CA GLU A 20 10.84 -19.45 0.84
C GLU A 20 10.21 -19.88 -0.48
N ASP A 21 10.20 -21.18 -0.78
CA ASP A 21 9.59 -21.72 -2.00
C ASP A 21 8.07 -21.58 -1.96
N LEU A 22 7.43 -21.90 -0.83
CA LEU A 22 5.99 -21.68 -0.62
C LEU A 22 5.61 -20.19 -0.77
N SER A 23 6.40 -19.28 -0.24
CA SER A 23 6.20 -17.84 -0.35
C SER A 23 6.29 -17.36 -1.81
N LYS A 24 7.25 -17.86 -2.59
CA LYS A 24 7.38 -17.57 -4.02
C LYS A 24 6.19 -18.09 -4.82
N GLN A 25 5.77 -19.33 -4.59
CA GLN A 25 4.60 -19.92 -5.23
C GLN A 25 3.32 -19.14 -4.88
N ALA A 26 3.13 -18.79 -3.60
CA ALA A 26 1.99 -17.99 -3.17
C ALA A 26 1.94 -16.63 -3.86
N THR A 27 3.09 -15.98 -4.03
CA THR A 27 3.19 -14.70 -4.75
C THR A 27 2.79 -14.85 -6.22
N ALA A 28 3.19 -15.93 -6.88
CA ALA A 28 2.79 -16.21 -8.26
C ALA A 28 1.27 -16.42 -8.37
N PHE A 29 0.68 -17.27 -7.52
CA PHE A 29 -0.77 -17.48 -7.51
C PHE A 29 -1.56 -16.23 -7.15
N TYR A 30 -1.02 -15.36 -6.30
CA TYR A 30 -1.62 -14.06 -6.02
C TYR A 30 -1.67 -13.17 -7.27
N SER A 31 -0.59 -13.14 -8.05
CA SER A 31 -0.54 -12.39 -9.31
C SER A 31 -1.55 -12.90 -10.34
N ASP A 32 -1.89 -14.20 -10.29
CA ASP A 32 -2.90 -14.84 -11.12
C ASP A 32 -4.32 -14.73 -10.53
N ASN A 33 -4.53 -13.95 -9.48
CA ASN A 33 -5.78 -13.79 -8.73
C ASN A 33 -6.34 -15.11 -8.15
N ASN A 34 -5.49 -16.13 -7.98
CA ASN A 34 -5.87 -17.40 -7.36
C ASN A 34 -5.76 -17.30 -5.83
N TYR A 35 -6.66 -16.55 -5.22
CA TYR A 35 -6.60 -16.20 -3.80
C TYR A 35 -6.70 -17.40 -2.86
N ASN A 36 -7.48 -18.42 -3.22
CA ASN A 36 -7.59 -19.62 -2.38
C ASN A 36 -6.25 -20.37 -2.32
N LYS A 37 -5.62 -20.61 -3.47
CA LYS A 37 -4.32 -21.28 -3.51
C LYS A 37 -3.23 -20.45 -2.85
N THR A 38 -3.28 -19.12 -3.00
CA THR A 38 -2.38 -18.19 -2.32
C THR A 38 -2.46 -18.36 -0.80
N MET A 39 -3.66 -18.34 -0.24
CA MET A 39 -3.86 -18.52 1.21
C MET A 39 -3.40 -19.89 1.67
N ASP A 40 -3.77 -20.96 0.95
CA ASP A 40 -3.38 -22.33 1.29
C ASP A 40 -1.87 -22.49 1.39
N LEU A 41 -1.12 -21.88 0.47
CA LEU A 41 0.35 -21.95 0.46
C LEU A 41 0.97 -21.14 1.62
N ILE A 42 0.49 -19.93 1.86
CA ILE A 42 1.02 -19.10 2.97
C ILE A 42 0.70 -19.73 4.32
N LEU A 43 -0.47 -20.33 4.49
CA LEU A 43 -0.88 -20.95 5.74
C LEU A 43 -0.08 -22.25 6.05
N GLN A 44 0.55 -22.86 5.06
CA GLN A 44 1.51 -23.97 5.26
C GLN A 44 2.85 -23.49 5.84
N ILE A 45 3.19 -22.21 5.67
CA ILE A 45 4.40 -21.63 6.29
C ILE A 45 4.13 -21.42 7.78
N ASP A 46 5.06 -21.87 8.65
CA ASP A 46 4.95 -21.57 10.08
C ASP A 46 4.81 -20.05 10.30
N GLU A 47 3.92 -19.65 11.20
CA GLU A 47 3.64 -18.25 11.46
C GLU A 47 4.91 -17.42 11.74
N LYS A 48 5.88 -18.01 12.43
CA LYS A 48 7.14 -17.37 12.79
C LYS A 48 8.10 -17.19 11.60
N GLU A 49 7.90 -17.97 10.54
CA GLU A 49 8.72 -17.96 9.33
C GLU A 49 8.09 -17.09 8.22
N ARG A 50 6.83 -16.69 8.38
CA ARG A 50 6.15 -15.83 7.40
C ARG A 50 6.85 -14.49 7.30
N SER A 51 7.23 -14.14 6.07
CA SER A 51 7.82 -12.84 5.76
C SER A 51 6.79 -11.70 5.87
N ALA A 52 7.26 -10.46 5.91
CA ALA A 52 6.38 -9.29 5.83
C ALA A 52 5.56 -9.24 4.52
N GLN A 53 6.08 -9.84 3.44
CA GLN A 53 5.36 -9.97 2.17
C GLN A 53 4.22 -10.99 2.27
N ASP A 54 4.42 -12.12 2.94
CA ASP A 54 3.38 -13.12 3.12
C ASP A 54 2.20 -12.55 3.92
N TRP A 55 2.49 -11.84 4.99
CA TRP A 55 1.48 -11.14 5.78
C TRP A 55 0.76 -10.05 4.97
N LEU A 56 1.49 -9.31 4.12
CA LEU A 56 0.88 -8.32 3.24
C LEU A 56 -0.07 -8.97 2.23
N ILE A 57 0.35 -10.08 1.61
CA ILE A 57 -0.47 -10.81 0.63
C ILE A 57 -1.73 -11.36 1.30
N LEU A 58 -1.64 -11.94 2.49
CA LEU A 58 -2.82 -12.37 3.25
C LEU A 58 -3.77 -11.20 3.51
N GLY A 59 -3.24 -10.04 3.90
CA GLY A 59 -4.01 -8.83 4.09
C GLY A 59 -4.74 -8.38 2.82
N ASN A 60 -4.05 -8.37 1.69
CA ASN A 60 -4.65 -8.00 0.40
C ASN A 60 -5.78 -8.96 -0.01
N VAL A 61 -5.56 -10.27 0.13
CA VAL A 61 -6.58 -11.28 -0.18
C VAL A 61 -7.82 -11.11 0.71
N LEU A 62 -7.63 -10.81 1.99
CA LEU A 62 -8.74 -10.56 2.92
C LEU A 62 -9.46 -9.25 2.59
N GLU A 63 -8.73 -8.21 2.16
CA GLU A 63 -9.30 -6.95 1.68
C GLU A 63 -10.19 -7.18 0.45
N ASP A 64 -9.70 -7.93 -0.54
CA ASP A 64 -10.46 -8.28 -1.75
C ASP A 64 -11.72 -9.11 -1.43
N LYS A 65 -11.69 -9.91 -0.36
CA LYS A 65 -12.87 -10.62 0.18
C LYS A 65 -13.81 -9.73 1.01
N GLY A 66 -13.47 -8.46 1.24
CA GLY A 66 -14.24 -7.53 2.07
C GLY A 66 -14.02 -7.67 3.57
N GLU A 67 -13.10 -8.52 4.00
CA GLU A 67 -12.76 -8.80 5.41
C GLU A 67 -11.77 -7.76 5.95
N LYS A 68 -12.19 -6.51 6.01
CA LYS A 68 -11.31 -5.35 6.29
C LYS A 68 -10.59 -5.42 7.64
N ASP A 69 -11.27 -5.85 8.70
CA ASP A 69 -10.67 -5.91 10.03
C ASP A 69 -9.56 -6.97 10.09
N ASN A 70 -9.78 -8.11 9.43
CA ASN A 70 -8.78 -9.16 9.30
C ASN A 70 -7.59 -8.69 8.44
N ALA A 71 -7.85 -7.96 7.35
CA ALA A 71 -6.80 -7.36 6.52
C ALA A 71 -5.93 -6.39 7.32
N ILE A 72 -6.52 -5.50 8.11
CA ILE A 72 -5.81 -4.57 9.02
C ILE A 72 -4.87 -5.34 9.94
N PHE A 73 -5.34 -6.42 10.56
CA PHE A 73 -4.52 -7.25 11.44
C PHE A 73 -3.32 -7.86 10.71
N MET A 74 -3.50 -8.35 9.47
CA MET A 74 -2.39 -8.89 8.65
C MET A 74 -1.37 -7.81 8.29
N TYR A 75 -1.81 -6.59 7.96
CA TYR A 75 -0.88 -5.47 7.69
C TYR A 75 -0.09 -5.07 8.93
N GLN A 76 -0.70 -5.12 10.12
CA GLN A 76 0.01 -4.89 11.38
C GLN A 76 1.06 -5.98 11.66
N LYS A 77 0.75 -7.25 11.35
CA LYS A 77 1.73 -8.35 11.41
C LYS A 77 2.89 -8.11 10.44
N ALA A 78 2.62 -7.69 9.19
CA ALA A 78 3.68 -7.34 8.24
C ALA A 78 4.61 -6.23 8.76
N ILE A 79 4.05 -5.20 9.41
CA ILE A 79 4.83 -4.11 10.04
C ILE A 79 5.65 -4.65 11.22
N SER A 80 5.12 -5.56 12.03
CA SER A 80 5.84 -6.14 13.17
C SER A 80 7.04 -6.96 12.74
N VAL A 81 6.92 -7.71 11.63
CA VAL A 81 8.01 -8.50 11.04
C VAL A 81 9.05 -7.59 10.37
N ASN A 82 8.61 -6.59 9.61
CA ASN A 82 9.51 -5.63 8.97
C ASN A 82 8.99 -4.19 9.13
N PRO A 83 9.47 -3.44 10.15
CA PRO A 83 9.06 -2.05 10.37
C PRO A 83 9.45 -1.08 9.24
N LYS A 84 10.24 -1.52 8.26
CA LYS A 84 10.62 -0.72 7.08
C LYS A 84 9.78 -1.08 5.84
N TYR A 85 8.81 -1.98 5.95
CA TYR A 85 8.01 -2.45 4.83
C TYR A 85 6.88 -1.45 4.51
N TYR A 86 7.18 -0.43 3.69
CA TYR A 86 6.30 0.70 3.40
C TYR A 86 4.93 0.29 2.85
N LYS A 87 4.84 -0.81 2.08
CA LYS A 87 3.59 -1.31 1.49
C LYS A 87 2.54 -1.64 2.55
N ALA A 88 2.98 -2.18 3.69
CA ALA A 88 2.06 -2.51 4.77
C ALA A 88 1.46 -1.24 5.43
N TYR A 89 2.25 -0.18 5.61
CA TYR A 89 1.73 1.11 6.07
C TYR A 89 0.75 1.74 5.09
N TYR A 90 1.03 1.60 3.79
CA TYR A 90 0.19 2.11 2.73
C TYR A 90 -1.18 1.41 2.73
N ASN A 91 -1.21 0.07 2.75
CA ASN A 91 -2.45 -0.71 2.69
C ASN A 91 -3.25 -0.63 3.99
N LEU A 92 -2.58 -0.55 5.15
CA LEU A 92 -3.24 -0.37 6.45
C LEU A 92 -4.19 0.84 6.45
N ASN A 93 -3.87 1.90 5.71
CA ASN A 93 -4.66 3.11 5.70
C ASN A 93 -5.82 3.12 4.70
N ASN A 94 -5.67 2.38 3.59
CA ASN A 94 -6.74 2.29 2.60
C ASN A 94 -8.00 1.63 3.17
N ASN A 95 -7.84 0.85 4.24
CA ASN A 95 -8.90 0.09 4.89
C ASN A 95 -9.59 0.79 6.07
N SER A 96 -9.20 2.00 6.41
CA SER A 96 -9.70 2.71 7.60
C SER A 96 -10.57 3.93 7.24
N PRO A 97 -11.90 3.78 7.06
CA PRO A 97 -12.76 4.85 6.55
C PRO A 97 -13.32 5.83 7.63
N GLN A 98 -13.01 5.68 8.90
CA GLN A 98 -13.62 6.49 9.96
C GLN A 98 -12.83 7.78 10.28
N THR A 99 -13.55 8.88 10.50
CA THR A 99 -13.01 10.23 10.74
C THR A 99 -12.01 10.33 11.89
N SER A 100 -12.14 9.51 12.93
CA SER A 100 -11.18 9.44 14.04
C SER A 100 -9.83 8.84 13.64
N GLN A 101 -9.76 8.19 12.47
CA GLN A 101 -8.58 7.48 11.98
C GLN A 101 -7.75 8.29 10.99
N PHE A 102 -8.23 9.46 10.50
CA PHE A 102 -7.48 10.29 9.55
C PHE A 102 -6.09 10.69 10.05
N ASN A 103 -5.97 11.02 11.33
CA ASN A 103 -4.67 11.36 11.90
C ASN A 103 -3.72 10.16 11.90
N MET A 104 -4.20 8.96 12.21
CA MET A 104 -3.42 7.73 12.13
C MET A 104 -3.03 7.41 10.67
N ALA A 105 -3.98 7.56 9.74
CA ALA A 105 -3.72 7.39 8.32
C ALA A 105 -2.60 8.32 7.83
N VAL A 106 -2.66 9.59 8.17
CA VAL A 106 -1.61 10.57 7.82
C VAL A 106 -0.26 10.18 8.43
N GLN A 107 -0.22 9.70 9.69
CA GLN A 107 1.04 9.25 10.31
C GLN A 107 1.63 8.04 9.57
N ASN A 108 0.82 7.07 9.22
CA ASN A 108 1.26 5.88 8.50
C ASN A 108 1.73 6.24 7.07
N TYR A 109 1.01 7.12 6.34
CA TYR A 109 1.50 7.62 5.05
C TYR A 109 2.80 8.41 5.17
N LYS A 110 2.99 9.22 6.23
CA LYS A 110 4.27 9.89 6.49
C LYS A 110 5.39 8.86 6.71
N LYS A 111 5.11 7.80 7.47
CA LYS A 111 6.06 6.71 7.66
C LYS A 111 6.36 6.01 6.34
N ALA A 112 5.36 5.64 5.55
CA ALA A 112 5.54 5.07 4.23
C ALA A 112 6.36 5.99 3.31
N ALA A 113 6.06 7.30 3.29
CA ALA A 113 6.79 8.30 2.50
C ALA A 113 8.25 8.46 2.95
N SER A 114 8.56 8.26 4.24
CA SER A 114 9.95 8.30 4.72
C SER A 114 10.76 7.10 4.25
N LEU A 115 10.10 5.96 3.98
CA LEU A 115 10.70 4.70 3.56
C LEU A 115 10.76 4.57 2.02
N ASN A 116 9.78 5.14 1.33
CA ASN A 116 9.75 5.24 -0.13
C ASN A 116 9.35 6.67 -0.54
N LYS A 117 10.36 7.49 -0.77
CA LYS A 117 10.22 8.94 -0.97
C LYS A 117 9.64 9.33 -2.34
N GLU A 118 9.64 8.40 -3.31
CA GLU A 118 9.29 8.67 -4.70
C GLU A 118 7.99 8.01 -5.14
N ASN A 119 7.31 7.28 -4.25
CA ASN A 119 6.05 6.64 -4.61
C ASN A 119 4.91 7.68 -4.67
N PRO A 120 4.38 7.99 -5.88
CA PRO A 120 3.37 9.03 -6.06
C PRO A 120 2.06 8.73 -5.35
N TYR A 121 1.69 7.45 -5.26
CA TYR A 121 0.41 7.03 -4.67
C TYR A 121 0.36 7.24 -3.16
N ILE A 122 1.50 7.20 -2.45
CA ILE A 122 1.56 7.55 -1.02
C ILE A 122 1.16 9.02 -0.83
N PHE A 123 1.72 9.92 -1.64
CA PHE A 123 1.39 11.34 -1.58
C PHE A 123 -0.04 11.62 -2.02
N TYR A 124 -0.53 10.93 -3.04
CA TYR A 124 -1.91 11.05 -3.50
C TYR A 124 -2.90 10.65 -2.40
N ASN A 125 -2.73 9.49 -1.76
CA ASN A 125 -3.63 9.03 -0.71
C ASN A 125 -3.54 9.92 0.55
N MET A 126 -2.34 10.41 0.88
CA MET A 126 -2.17 11.42 1.94
C MET A 126 -2.94 12.69 1.61
N ALA A 127 -2.92 13.13 0.36
CA ALA A 127 -3.68 14.30 -0.09
C ALA A 127 -5.19 14.08 -0.02
N CYS A 128 -5.68 12.90 -0.44
CA CYS A 128 -7.10 12.54 -0.31
C CYS A 128 -7.55 12.58 1.16
N THR A 129 -6.72 12.04 2.06
CA THR A 129 -6.99 12.12 3.50
C THR A 129 -7.05 13.57 3.98
N TYR A 130 -6.12 14.43 3.56
CA TYR A 130 -6.16 15.85 3.90
C TYR A 130 -7.37 16.59 3.30
N ILE A 131 -7.87 16.19 2.12
CA ILE A 131 -9.13 16.74 1.56
C ILE A 131 -10.29 16.39 2.50
N GLN A 132 -10.39 15.15 2.95
CA GLN A 132 -11.44 14.71 3.87
C GLN A 132 -11.38 15.43 5.24
N MET A 133 -10.16 15.74 5.70
CA MET A 133 -9.94 16.55 6.91
C MET A 133 -10.20 18.05 6.73
N GLY A 134 -10.47 18.53 5.50
CA GLY A 134 -10.58 19.96 5.19
C GLY A 134 -9.23 20.70 5.14
N GLU A 135 -8.11 20.00 5.25
CA GLU A 135 -6.75 20.55 5.26
C GLU A 135 -6.23 20.84 3.83
N ILE A 136 -6.97 21.71 3.11
CA ILE A 136 -6.82 21.92 1.66
C ILE A 136 -5.40 22.34 1.24
N LYS A 137 -4.69 23.15 2.06
CA LYS A 137 -3.30 23.55 1.75
C LYS A 137 -2.33 22.37 1.81
N LYS A 138 -2.52 21.46 2.76
CA LYS A 138 -1.70 20.24 2.89
C LYS A 138 -2.02 19.26 1.74
N ALA A 139 -3.28 19.13 1.36
CA ALA A 139 -3.70 18.35 0.20
C ALA A 139 -3.00 18.82 -1.08
N LYS A 140 -3.01 20.16 -1.35
CA LYS A 140 -2.30 20.74 -2.50
C LYS A 140 -0.84 20.34 -2.54
N THR A 141 -0.13 20.47 -1.41
CA THR A 141 1.29 20.15 -1.35
C THR A 141 1.57 18.69 -1.71
N ASN A 142 0.73 17.78 -1.24
CA ASN A 142 0.91 16.34 -1.48
C ASN A 142 0.50 15.95 -2.91
N LEU A 143 -0.55 16.54 -3.49
CA LEU A 143 -0.91 16.33 -4.90
C LEU A 143 0.18 16.82 -5.85
N ASN A 144 0.79 17.97 -5.57
CA ASN A 144 1.92 18.44 -6.36
C ASN A 144 3.11 17.47 -6.32
N LYS A 145 3.39 16.85 -5.15
CA LYS A 145 4.41 15.80 -5.05
C LYS A 145 4.01 14.56 -5.85
N ALA A 146 2.77 14.12 -5.79
CA ALA A 146 2.29 12.99 -6.57
C ALA A 146 2.49 13.22 -8.07
N ILE A 147 2.10 14.39 -8.59
CA ILE A 147 2.27 14.78 -9.99
C ILE A 147 3.76 14.91 -10.36
N MET A 148 4.60 15.42 -9.46
CA MET A 148 6.04 15.54 -9.70
C MET A 148 6.70 14.16 -9.93
N PHE A 149 6.27 13.13 -9.21
CA PHE A 149 6.80 11.78 -9.38
C PHE A 149 6.10 11.00 -10.51
N LYS A 150 4.83 11.31 -10.80
CA LYS A 150 4.06 10.68 -11.86
C LYS A 150 2.99 11.64 -12.36
N SER A 151 3.19 12.20 -13.56
CA SER A 151 2.34 13.25 -14.11
C SER A 151 1.22 12.76 -15.01
N ASP A 152 1.21 11.49 -15.37
CA ASP A 152 0.29 10.86 -16.33
C ASP A 152 -0.92 10.17 -15.67
N VAL A 153 -1.18 10.43 -14.37
CA VAL A 153 -2.31 9.86 -13.63
C VAL A 153 -3.45 10.89 -13.60
N PRO A 154 -4.57 10.65 -14.31
CA PRO A 154 -5.67 11.62 -14.42
C PRO A 154 -6.24 12.06 -13.06
N GLU A 155 -6.41 11.13 -12.12
CA GLU A 155 -7.00 11.36 -10.80
C GLU A 155 -6.21 12.39 -9.98
N PHE A 156 -4.89 12.47 -10.18
CA PHE A 156 -4.05 13.45 -9.50
C PHE A 156 -4.42 14.88 -9.92
N HIS A 157 -4.63 15.07 -11.23
CA HIS A 157 -5.02 16.36 -11.80
C HIS A 157 -6.44 16.73 -11.41
N TYR A 158 -7.37 15.77 -11.45
CA TYR A 158 -8.76 16.00 -11.04
C TYR A 158 -8.83 16.49 -9.59
N ASN A 159 -8.17 15.80 -8.66
CA ASN A 159 -8.16 16.20 -7.26
C ASN A 159 -7.42 17.52 -7.02
N LEU A 160 -6.39 17.83 -7.81
CA LEU A 160 -5.72 19.12 -7.70
C LEU A 160 -6.60 20.28 -8.26
N ALA A 161 -7.38 20.03 -9.29
CA ALA A 161 -8.40 20.96 -9.77
C ALA A 161 -9.45 21.25 -8.68
N TYR A 162 -9.96 20.20 -8.02
CA TYR A 162 -10.87 20.35 -6.87
C TYR A 162 -10.24 21.19 -5.75
N VAL A 163 -8.99 20.91 -5.40
CA VAL A 163 -8.24 21.65 -4.37
C VAL A 163 -8.08 23.12 -4.75
N TYR A 164 -7.74 23.44 -6.01
CA TYR A 164 -7.65 24.82 -6.46
C TYR A 164 -9.00 25.55 -6.48
N LYS A 165 -10.09 24.83 -6.80
CA LYS A 165 -11.46 25.38 -6.66
C LYS A 165 -11.75 25.75 -5.21
N LYS A 166 -11.42 24.89 -4.24
CA LYS A 166 -11.58 25.17 -2.80
C LYS A 166 -10.70 26.31 -2.31
N LEU A 167 -9.56 26.57 -2.95
CA LEU A 167 -8.66 27.69 -2.66
C LEU A 167 -9.06 28.99 -3.39
N ASN A 168 -10.21 29.02 -4.05
CA ASN A 168 -10.71 30.16 -4.84
C ASN A 168 -9.72 30.59 -5.95
N LYS A 169 -9.13 29.63 -6.65
CA LYS A 169 -8.20 29.82 -7.77
C LYS A 169 -8.76 29.19 -9.07
N PRO A 170 -9.83 29.75 -9.65
CA PRO A 170 -10.57 29.11 -10.74
C PRO A 170 -9.74 28.91 -12.01
N LYS A 171 -8.82 29.80 -12.35
CA LYS A 171 -7.93 29.63 -13.52
C LYS A 171 -7.04 28.39 -13.38
N LEU A 172 -6.43 28.18 -12.20
CA LEU A 172 -5.63 27.00 -11.95
C LEU A 172 -6.49 25.73 -11.89
N ALA A 173 -7.66 25.80 -11.30
CA ALA A 173 -8.60 24.68 -11.29
C ALA A 173 -8.94 24.24 -12.71
N GLN A 174 -9.22 25.19 -13.63
CA GLN A 174 -9.48 24.89 -15.04
C GLN A 174 -8.26 24.24 -15.71
N THR A 175 -7.07 24.79 -15.55
CA THR A 175 -5.83 24.20 -16.10
C THR A 175 -5.66 22.73 -15.74
N TYR A 176 -5.89 22.36 -14.46
CA TYR A 176 -5.77 20.98 -14.03
C TYR A 176 -6.92 20.09 -14.48
N LEU A 177 -8.11 20.64 -14.67
CA LEU A 177 -9.23 19.93 -15.27
C LEU A 177 -8.98 19.64 -16.77
N ASP A 178 -8.35 20.58 -17.49
CA ASP A 178 -7.96 20.38 -18.88
C ASP A 178 -6.90 19.29 -19.00
N ASN A 179 -5.92 19.24 -18.09
CA ASN A 179 -4.94 18.15 -18.01
C ASN A 179 -5.61 16.80 -17.73
N TYR A 180 -6.57 16.73 -16.80
CA TYR A 180 -7.35 15.52 -16.57
C TYR A 180 -8.05 15.06 -17.86
N ASN A 181 -8.77 15.96 -18.53
CA ASN A 181 -9.48 15.66 -19.77
C ASN A 181 -8.53 15.18 -20.89
N LYS A 182 -7.35 15.79 -21.00
CA LYS A 182 -6.34 15.39 -21.97
C LYS A 182 -5.83 13.97 -21.71
N LEU A 183 -5.59 13.63 -20.44
CA LEU A 183 -5.09 12.30 -20.06
C LEU A 183 -6.15 11.20 -20.21
N THR A 184 -7.44 11.54 -19.98
CA THR A 184 -8.54 10.58 -20.15
C THR A 184 -8.94 10.38 -21.61
N ASN A 185 -8.89 11.44 -22.43
CA ASN A 185 -9.32 11.38 -23.83
C ASN A 185 -8.17 11.00 -24.79
N GLY A 186 -6.91 11.19 -24.39
CA GLY A 186 -5.73 10.90 -25.22
C GLY A 186 -5.39 9.40 -25.30
N GLY A 187 -6.07 8.54 -24.57
CA GLY A 187 -5.91 7.08 -24.66
C GLY A 187 -6.75 6.41 -25.76
N ASN A 188 -7.52 7.18 -26.54
CA ASN A 188 -8.43 6.70 -27.59
C ASN A 188 -7.99 7.09 -29.01
N SER A 189 -6.69 7.37 -29.20
CA SER A 189 -6.12 7.66 -30.54
C SER A 189 -5.05 6.65 -30.92
#